data_ac25adcba48d34a6e20647ba4d0ef979
#
_entry.id   ac25adcba48d34a6e20647ba4d0ef979
#
_cell.length_a   1.000
_cell.length_b   1.000
_cell.length_c   1.000
_cell.angle_alpha   90.00
_cell.angle_beta   90.00
_cell.angle_gamma   90.00
#
_symmetry.space_group_name_H-M   'P 1'
#
loop_
_entity.id
_entity.type
_entity.pdbx_description
1 polymer ?
#
loop_
_entity_poly.entity_id
_entity_poly.type
_entity_poly.pdbx_seq_one_letter_code
_entity_poly.pdbx_strand_id
1 'polypeptide(L)'
;RSDMLSNQVKKGVSPLKDGMTVEGWIKDSVRQMKESKDGIKLDMNIGDEHTIVSAQLLEDGSYIQSYTDITELKNKEIELTRFQEGIENMDMGMAFWDKTDHLIYANKGLRDFNKDIGFDMKPGVSRIEMLSNQIEKNAMDYGTGSAKKVHKDFMDKIDEAAKKGTGASIEFSTEINKEPVSMMVTGFRMKSGDWIQTVSNVTELKKREDELKRIYDGIDVMNNATILWDANDRVAFCNKEAIEVQKEFGFNIGIGTHRLELLKNAVKNSVLNLPPEQSVEEYLEISKKSFMETKGGVTIEVGKWIANTVGLVDGSYIQTFTDISEIKEKQIELERLS
;
A
#
# COMPACT_ATOMS: atom_id res chain seq x y z
N ARG A 1 -41.12 2.93 -44.32
CA ARG A 1 -40.85 2.91 -42.88
C ARG A 1 -41.19 1.56 -42.23
N SER A 2 -42.37 1.00 -42.54
CA SER A 2 -42.77 -0.33 -42.01
C SER A 2 -41.73 -1.40 -42.38
N ASP A 3 -41.28 -1.47 -43.65
CA ASP A 3 -40.30 -2.46 -44.10
C ASP A 3 -38.93 -2.29 -43.46
N MET A 4 -38.49 -1.06 -43.27
CA MET A 4 -37.20 -0.74 -42.60
C MET A 4 -37.26 -1.16 -41.13
N LEU A 5 -38.32 -0.81 -40.42
CA LEU A 5 -38.51 -1.16 -39.00
C LEU A 5 -38.71 -2.67 -38.83
N SER A 6 -39.47 -3.32 -39.72
CA SER A 6 -39.64 -4.80 -39.72
C SER A 6 -38.30 -5.50 -39.91
N ASN A 7 -37.42 -4.95 -40.72
CA ASN A 7 -36.07 -5.47 -40.96
C ASN A 7 -35.14 -5.25 -39.75
N GLN A 8 -35.26 -4.07 -39.10
CA GLN A 8 -34.51 -3.78 -37.82
C GLN A 8 -34.97 -4.67 -36.68
N VAL A 9 -36.29 -4.90 -36.54
CA VAL A 9 -36.82 -5.81 -35.52
C VAL A 9 -36.36 -7.25 -35.78
N LYS A 10 -36.43 -7.73 -37.06
CA LYS A 10 -35.94 -9.06 -37.44
C LYS A 10 -34.44 -9.25 -37.17
N LYS A 11 -33.66 -8.19 -37.28
CA LYS A 11 -32.21 -8.20 -36.99
C LYS A 11 -31.88 -7.99 -35.53
N GLY A 12 -32.89 -7.84 -34.63
CA GLY A 12 -32.67 -7.53 -33.21
C GLY A 12 -32.13 -6.13 -32.90
N VAL A 13 -32.11 -5.23 -33.91
CA VAL A 13 -31.57 -3.87 -33.80
C VAL A 13 -32.53 -2.91 -33.11
N SER A 14 -33.86 -3.20 -33.17
CA SER A 14 -34.90 -2.41 -32.53
C SER A 14 -35.87 -3.36 -31.82
N PRO A 15 -35.66 -3.64 -30.52
CA PRO A 15 -36.57 -4.50 -29.77
C PRO A 15 -37.92 -3.79 -29.60
N LEU A 16 -39.00 -4.44 -30.03
CA LEU A 16 -40.36 -4.02 -29.73
C LEU A 16 -40.67 -4.41 -28.27
N LYS A 17 -41.48 -3.58 -27.58
CA LYS A 17 -42.06 -3.98 -26.28
C LYS A 17 -42.89 -5.26 -26.46
N ASP A 18 -42.88 -6.12 -25.47
CA ASP A 18 -43.65 -7.38 -25.50
C ASP A 18 -45.10 -7.15 -25.90
N GLY A 19 -45.54 -7.88 -26.94
CA GLY A 19 -46.88 -7.80 -27.48
C GLY A 19 -47.16 -6.64 -28.43
N MET A 20 -46.17 -5.82 -28.79
CA MET A 20 -46.33 -4.68 -29.70
C MET A 20 -45.98 -5.08 -31.14
N THR A 21 -46.84 -4.76 -32.10
CA THR A 21 -46.55 -4.93 -33.52
C THR A 21 -45.79 -3.72 -34.07
N VAL A 22 -45.07 -3.91 -35.18
CA VAL A 22 -44.37 -2.81 -35.86
C VAL A 22 -45.33 -1.65 -36.23
N GLU A 23 -46.53 -2.00 -36.71
CA GLU A 23 -47.58 -1.04 -37.02
C GLU A 23 -48.10 -0.30 -35.80
N GLY A 24 -48.30 -1.03 -34.66
CA GLY A 24 -48.69 -0.44 -33.40
C GLY A 24 -47.65 0.55 -32.89
N TRP A 25 -46.35 0.17 -32.96
CA TRP A 25 -45.25 1.04 -32.57
C TRP A 25 -45.16 2.31 -33.44
N ILE A 26 -45.38 2.21 -34.75
CA ILE A 26 -45.41 3.36 -35.68
C ILE A 26 -46.54 4.30 -35.30
N LYS A 27 -47.75 3.76 -35.09
CA LYS A 27 -48.92 4.58 -34.72
C LYS A 27 -48.70 5.30 -33.39
N ASP A 28 -48.16 4.60 -32.41
CA ASP A 28 -47.88 5.18 -31.09
C ASP A 28 -46.80 6.26 -31.15
N SER A 29 -45.72 6.03 -31.91
CA SER A 29 -44.66 7.02 -32.13
C SER A 29 -45.19 8.28 -32.82
N VAL A 30 -46.03 8.15 -33.84
CA VAL A 30 -46.66 9.29 -34.51
C VAL A 30 -47.61 10.05 -33.57
N ARG A 31 -48.38 9.34 -32.75
CA ARG A 31 -49.22 9.97 -31.74
C ARG A 31 -48.39 10.77 -30.76
N GLN A 32 -47.33 10.20 -30.19
CA GLN A 32 -46.43 10.87 -29.27
C GLN A 32 -45.76 12.09 -29.89
N MET A 33 -45.33 12.02 -31.15
CA MET A 33 -44.80 13.17 -31.90
C MET A 33 -45.82 14.30 -32.09
N LYS A 34 -47.13 13.96 -32.25
CA LYS A 34 -48.19 14.96 -32.36
C LYS A 34 -48.53 15.63 -31.02
N GLU A 35 -48.43 14.89 -29.94
CA GLU A 35 -48.72 15.36 -28.57
C GLU A 35 -47.57 16.15 -27.98
N SER A 36 -46.33 15.95 -28.45
CA SER A 36 -45.11 16.64 -27.96
C SER A 36 -44.73 17.81 -28.89
N LYS A 37 -44.68 19.02 -28.34
CA LYS A 37 -44.22 20.22 -29.10
C LYS A 37 -42.73 20.14 -29.44
N ASP A 38 -41.91 19.41 -28.63
CA ASP A 38 -40.47 19.31 -28.78
C ASP A 38 -40.01 18.01 -29.49
N GLY A 39 -41.00 17.24 -30.01
CA GLY A 39 -40.74 15.94 -30.62
C GLY A 39 -40.54 14.85 -29.57
N ILE A 40 -40.02 13.69 -30.02
CA ILE A 40 -39.70 12.55 -29.15
C ILE A 40 -38.19 12.27 -29.16
N LYS A 41 -37.67 11.85 -28.02
CA LYS A 41 -36.30 11.35 -27.87
C LYS A 41 -36.35 9.96 -27.28
N LEU A 42 -35.65 9.03 -27.87
CA LEU A 42 -35.53 7.65 -27.43
C LEU A 42 -34.05 7.31 -27.26
N ASP A 43 -33.68 6.83 -26.09
CA ASP A 43 -32.36 6.25 -25.82
C ASP A 43 -32.50 4.73 -26.10
N MET A 44 -31.71 4.21 -27.00
CA MET A 44 -31.78 2.82 -27.43
C MET A 44 -30.42 2.29 -27.89
N ASN A 45 -30.24 0.98 -27.82
CA ASN A 45 -29.10 0.31 -28.42
C ASN A 45 -29.43 -0.07 -29.87
N ILE A 46 -28.56 0.29 -30.79
CA ILE A 46 -28.63 -0.11 -32.21
C ILE A 46 -27.37 -0.95 -32.48
N GLY A 47 -27.50 -2.29 -32.39
CA GLY A 47 -26.35 -3.18 -32.38
C GLY A 47 -25.53 -2.98 -31.09
N ASP A 48 -24.25 -2.70 -31.23
CA ASP A 48 -23.34 -2.44 -30.11
C ASP A 48 -23.23 -0.94 -29.75
N GLU A 49 -23.99 -0.07 -30.43
CA GLU A 49 -23.94 1.38 -30.26
C GLU A 49 -25.11 1.88 -29.41
N HIS A 50 -24.81 2.77 -28.46
CA HIS A 50 -25.81 3.56 -27.74
C HIS A 50 -26.21 4.78 -28.58
N THR A 51 -27.48 4.87 -28.94
CA THR A 51 -27.97 5.88 -29.87
C THR A 51 -29.17 6.63 -29.31
N ILE A 52 -29.13 7.96 -29.34
CA ILE A 52 -30.32 8.78 -29.13
C ILE A 52 -30.97 8.99 -30.51
N VAL A 53 -32.19 8.52 -30.61
CA VAL A 53 -33.05 8.77 -31.77
C VAL A 53 -34.01 9.90 -31.42
N SER A 54 -33.89 11.02 -32.13
CA SER A 54 -34.84 12.14 -31.98
C SER A 54 -35.72 12.23 -33.22
N ALA A 55 -37.00 12.43 -33.01
CA ALA A 55 -37.92 12.63 -34.15
C ALA A 55 -38.92 13.75 -33.84
N GLN A 56 -39.08 14.64 -34.83
CA GLN A 56 -39.97 15.81 -34.76
C GLN A 56 -40.88 15.84 -35.97
N LEU A 57 -42.17 16.08 -35.72
CA LEU A 57 -43.18 16.26 -36.80
C LEU A 57 -43.11 17.69 -37.32
N LEU A 58 -43.20 17.83 -38.64
CA LEU A 58 -43.28 19.11 -39.34
C LEU A 58 -44.73 19.51 -39.65
N GLU A 59 -44.96 20.78 -39.97
CA GLU A 59 -46.28 21.34 -40.23
C GLU A 59 -47.01 20.64 -41.41
N ASP A 60 -46.24 20.20 -42.42
CA ASP A 60 -46.80 19.49 -43.60
C ASP A 60 -47.11 18.01 -43.33
N GLY A 61 -46.92 17.55 -42.09
CA GLY A 61 -47.14 16.16 -41.70
C GLY A 61 -45.94 15.24 -42.00
N SER A 62 -44.87 15.72 -42.55
CA SER A 62 -43.59 15.02 -42.66
C SER A 62 -42.90 15.03 -41.25
N TYR A 63 -41.81 14.28 -41.11
CA TYR A 63 -41.03 14.30 -39.85
C TYR A 63 -39.53 14.23 -40.17
N ILE A 64 -38.76 14.86 -39.30
CA ILE A 64 -37.29 14.74 -39.26
C ILE A 64 -36.92 13.78 -38.21
N GLN A 65 -35.96 12.90 -38.51
CA GLN A 65 -35.39 11.96 -37.57
C GLN A 65 -33.87 12.08 -37.60
N SER A 66 -33.26 12.20 -36.44
CA SER A 66 -31.81 12.21 -36.23
C SER A 66 -31.37 11.09 -35.34
N TYR A 67 -30.19 10.57 -35.61
CA TYR A 67 -29.52 9.56 -34.84
C TYR A 67 -28.22 10.15 -34.31
N THR A 68 -28.04 10.10 -33.02
CA THR A 68 -26.82 10.59 -32.36
C THR A 68 -26.18 9.43 -31.61
N ASP A 69 -25.02 9.02 -32.06
CA ASP A 69 -24.20 8.04 -31.35
C ASP A 69 -23.67 8.67 -30.05
N ILE A 70 -24.00 8.06 -28.93
CA ILE A 70 -23.57 8.46 -27.57
C ILE A 70 -22.77 7.34 -26.88
N THR A 71 -22.28 6.36 -27.63
CA THR A 71 -21.56 5.19 -27.12
C THR A 71 -20.35 5.61 -26.29
N GLU A 72 -19.54 6.53 -26.80
CA GLU A 72 -18.38 7.04 -26.06
C GLU A 72 -18.78 7.73 -24.75
N LEU A 73 -19.85 8.54 -24.79
CA LEU A 73 -20.36 9.22 -23.59
C LEU A 73 -20.86 8.21 -22.55
N LYS A 74 -21.61 7.20 -22.98
CA LYS A 74 -22.12 6.13 -22.10
C LYS A 74 -20.99 5.30 -21.51
N ASN A 75 -20.00 4.95 -22.30
CA ASN A 75 -18.84 4.23 -21.83
C ASN A 75 -18.05 5.03 -20.77
N LYS A 76 -17.86 6.32 -20.98
CA LYS A 76 -17.24 7.20 -19.98
C LYS A 76 -18.09 7.32 -18.70
N GLU A 77 -19.42 7.40 -18.83
CA GLU A 77 -20.32 7.43 -17.68
C GLU A 77 -20.20 6.14 -16.84
N ILE A 78 -20.18 4.98 -17.51
CA ILE A 78 -20.01 3.67 -16.86
C ILE A 78 -18.63 3.58 -16.19
N GLU A 79 -17.57 4.03 -16.85
CA GLU A 79 -16.22 4.05 -16.29
C GLU A 79 -16.15 4.94 -15.04
N LEU A 80 -16.68 6.15 -15.09
CA LEU A 80 -16.76 7.06 -13.95
C LEU A 80 -17.54 6.45 -12.78
N THR A 81 -18.67 5.78 -13.07
CA THR A 81 -19.46 5.10 -12.05
C THR A 81 -18.66 4.00 -11.36
N ARG A 82 -17.94 3.18 -12.13
CA ARG A 82 -17.07 2.14 -11.57
C ARG A 82 -15.95 2.72 -10.70
N PHE A 83 -15.33 3.82 -11.12
CA PHE A 83 -14.33 4.51 -10.30
C PHE A 83 -14.93 5.05 -9.00
N GLN A 84 -16.12 5.67 -9.06
CA GLN A 84 -16.80 6.16 -7.87
C GLN A 84 -17.14 5.03 -6.91
N GLU A 85 -17.70 3.92 -7.40
CA GLU A 85 -18.01 2.74 -6.58
C GLU A 85 -16.74 2.14 -5.95
N GLY A 86 -15.64 2.10 -6.70
CA GLY A 86 -14.34 1.65 -6.20
C GLY A 86 -13.84 2.52 -5.04
N ILE A 87 -13.84 3.85 -5.21
CA ILE A 87 -13.41 4.80 -4.18
C ILE A 87 -14.35 4.76 -2.96
N GLU A 88 -15.66 4.65 -3.20
CA GLU A 88 -16.67 4.63 -2.14
C GLU A 88 -16.52 3.44 -1.19
N ASN A 89 -16.05 2.29 -1.71
CA ASN A 89 -15.90 1.05 -0.95
C ASN A 89 -14.45 0.76 -0.51
N MET A 90 -13.53 1.73 -0.62
CA MET A 90 -12.18 1.58 -0.07
C MET A 90 -12.21 1.59 1.46
N ASP A 91 -11.38 0.74 2.08
CA ASP A 91 -11.20 0.69 3.54
C ASP A 91 -10.50 1.93 4.11
N MET A 92 -9.89 2.76 3.25
CA MET A 92 -9.29 4.03 3.64
C MET A 92 -10.24 5.19 3.44
N GLY A 93 -10.18 6.18 4.33
CA GLY A 93 -10.86 7.46 4.11
C GLY A 93 -10.20 8.23 2.97
N MET A 94 -11.00 8.80 2.06
CA MET A 94 -10.50 9.62 0.96
C MET A 94 -11.34 10.89 0.81
N ALA A 95 -10.68 12.03 0.58
CA ALA A 95 -11.30 13.29 0.24
C ALA A 95 -10.58 14.00 -0.91
N PHE A 96 -11.37 14.71 -1.72
CA PHE A 96 -10.91 15.65 -2.72
C PHE A 96 -11.25 17.06 -2.25
N TRP A 97 -10.27 17.92 -2.25
CA TRP A 97 -10.36 19.31 -1.82
C TRP A 97 -10.03 20.23 -2.98
N ASP A 98 -10.76 21.31 -3.13
CA ASP A 98 -10.42 22.32 -4.13
C ASP A 98 -9.19 23.13 -3.71
N LYS A 99 -8.71 23.98 -4.62
CA LYS A 99 -7.55 24.87 -4.39
C LYS A 99 -7.74 25.88 -3.25
N THR A 100 -8.98 26.04 -2.76
CA THR A 100 -9.36 26.92 -1.64
C THR A 100 -9.67 26.14 -0.37
N ASP A 101 -9.33 24.84 -0.35
CA ASP A 101 -9.51 23.92 0.78
C ASP A 101 -10.96 23.68 1.19
N HIS A 102 -11.86 23.71 0.20
CA HIS A 102 -13.24 23.27 0.37
C HIS A 102 -13.43 21.86 -0.21
N LEU A 103 -14.26 21.07 0.48
CA LEU A 103 -14.51 19.68 0.13
C LEU A 103 -15.26 19.59 -1.21
N ILE A 104 -14.68 18.88 -2.18
CA ILE A 104 -15.34 18.47 -3.42
C ILE A 104 -16.08 17.16 -3.20
N TYR A 105 -15.41 16.17 -2.61
CA TYR A 105 -15.92 14.82 -2.41
C TYR A 105 -15.21 14.15 -1.23
N ALA A 106 -15.94 13.34 -0.48
CA ALA A 106 -15.37 12.38 0.48
C ALA A 106 -16.05 11.02 0.30
N ASN A 107 -15.28 9.93 0.38
CA ASN A 107 -15.85 8.58 0.33
C ASN A 107 -16.54 8.20 1.64
N LYS A 108 -17.24 7.07 1.62
CA LYS A 108 -17.99 6.56 2.77
C LYS A 108 -17.14 6.45 4.03
N GLY A 109 -15.92 5.87 3.92
CA GLY A 109 -15.04 5.68 5.09
C GLY A 109 -14.72 6.98 5.82
N LEU A 110 -14.40 8.05 5.08
CA LEU A 110 -14.09 9.34 5.69
C LEU A 110 -15.35 10.06 6.21
N ARG A 111 -16.48 9.93 5.51
CA ARG A 111 -17.76 10.50 5.96
C ARG A 111 -18.24 9.85 7.27
N ASP A 112 -18.21 8.51 7.33
CA ASP A 112 -18.65 7.76 8.51
C ASP A 112 -17.77 8.11 9.72
N PHE A 113 -16.44 8.13 9.57
CA PHE A 113 -15.54 8.56 10.64
C PHE A 113 -15.85 9.96 11.17
N ASN A 114 -16.05 10.94 10.31
CA ASN A 114 -16.37 12.31 10.76
C ASN A 114 -17.78 12.43 11.33
N LYS A 115 -18.73 11.64 10.85
CA LYS A 115 -20.10 11.60 11.38
C LYS A 115 -20.14 11.08 12.82
N ASP A 116 -19.32 10.09 13.14
CA ASP A 116 -19.21 9.52 14.50
C ASP A 116 -18.74 10.56 15.53
N ILE A 117 -17.95 11.54 15.07
CA ILE A 117 -17.52 12.68 15.90
C ILE A 117 -18.40 13.92 15.73
N GLY A 118 -19.55 13.77 15.08
CA GLY A 118 -20.56 14.83 14.94
C GLY A 118 -20.25 15.87 13.86
N PHE A 119 -19.45 15.53 12.84
CA PHE A 119 -19.15 16.40 11.71
C PHE A 119 -19.68 15.82 10.38
N ASP A 120 -20.46 16.60 9.66
CA ASP A 120 -21.05 16.17 8.39
C ASP A 120 -20.19 16.65 7.21
N MET A 121 -19.52 15.70 6.55
CA MET A 121 -18.63 15.91 5.40
C MET A 121 -19.42 16.15 4.12
N LYS A 122 -20.04 17.34 3.98
CA LYS A 122 -20.74 17.74 2.75
C LYS A 122 -19.83 18.51 1.80
N PRO A 123 -20.03 18.41 0.47
CA PRO A 123 -19.37 19.29 -0.48
C PRO A 123 -19.49 20.76 -0.09
N GLY A 124 -18.41 21.52 -0.18
CA GLY A 124 -18.30 22.93 0.19
C GLY A 124 -17.90 23.21 1.63
N VAL A 125 -17.83 22.21 2.54
CA VAL A 125 -17.28 22.45 3.89
C VAL A 125 -15.79 22.75 3.82
N SER A 126 -15.32 23.66 4.68
CA SER A 126 -13.91 24.00 4.77
C SER A 126 -13.12 22.96 5.55
N ARG A 127 -11.91 22.64 5.11
CA ARG A 127 -11.02 21.76 5.85
C ARG A 127 -10.69 22.29 7.26
N ILE A 128 -10.59 23.60 7.42
CA ILE A 128 -10.35 24.21 8.73
C ILE A 128 -11.53 23.97 9.68
N GLU A 129 -12.78 23.99 9.17
CA GLU A 129 -13.96 23.65 9.97
C GLU A 129 -13.91 22.18 10.42
N MET A 130 -13.57 21.26 9.53
CA MET A 130 -13.40 19.84 9.86
C MET A 130 -12.32 19.66 10.94
N LEU A 131 -11.15 20.25 10.78
CA LEU A 131 -10.06 20.16 11.76
C LEU A 131 -10.44 20.81 13.10
N SER A 132 -11.16 21.93 13.09
CA SER A 132 -11.64 22.58 14.31
C SER A 132 -12.58 21.67 15.11
N ASN A 133 -13.52 21.00 14.41
CA ASN A 133 -14.42 20.02 15.04
C ASN A 133 -13.64 18.82 15.62
N GLN A 134 -12.68 18.28 14.87
CA GLN A 134 -11.85 17.15 15.31
C GLN A 134 -11.03 17.49 16.56
N ILE A 135 -10.46 18.70 16.63
CA ILE A 135 -9.71 19.20 17.79
C ILE A 135 -10.67 19.41 18.99
N GLU A 136 -11.81 20.07 18.78
CA GLU A 136 -12.79 20.34 19.83
C GLU A 136 -13.34 19.07 20.47
N LYS A 137 -13.53 18.01 19.66
CA LYS A 137 -13.99 16.71 20.11
C LYS A 137 -12.88 15.79 20.63
N ASN A 138 -11.63 16.24 20.65
CA ASN A 138 -10.45 15.40 20.93
C ASN A 138 -10.43 14.11 20.09
N ALA A 139 -10.98 14.18 18.86
CA ALA A 139 -11.08 13.03 17.98
C ALA A 139 -9.74 12.61 17.40
N MET A 140 -8.78 13.54 17.37
CA MET A 140 -7.42 13.31 16.88
C MET A 140 -6.44 14.16 17.66
N ASP A 141 -5.30 13.61 18.02
CA ASP A 141 -4.20 14.32 18.65
C ASP A 141 -3.31 14.98 17.58
N TYR A 142 -3.54 16.24 17.34
CA TYR A 142 -2.70 17.09 16.48
C TYR A 142 -1.61 17.85 17.25
N GLY A 143 -1.38 17.51 18.51
CA GLY A 143 -0.51 18.27 19.41
C GLY A 143 -1.09 19.64 19.80
N THR A 144 -0.24 20.58 20.17
CA THR A 144 -0.63 21.90 20.73
C THR A 144 -0.92 22.96 19.65
N GLY A 145 -1.58 22.59 18.55
CA GLY A 145 -1.85 23.50 17.43
C GLY A 145 -3.31 23.89 17.28
N SER A 146 -3.57 25.14 16.83
CA SER A 146 -4.90 25.48 16.33
C SER A 146 -5.15 24.82 14.98
N ALA A 147 -6.44 24.61 14.60
CA ALA A 147 -6.81 24.04 13.31
C ALA A 147 -6.12 24.75 12.11
N LYS A 148 -6.02 26.08 12.17
CA LYS A 148 -5.32 26.87 11.15
C LYS A 148 -3.84 26.55 11.06
N LYS A 149 -3.16 26.33 12.20
CA LYS A 149 -1.74 25.99 12.24
C LYS A 149 -1.52 24.57 11.71
N VAL A 150 -2.29 23.59 12.19
CA VAL A 150 -2.25 22.20 11.71
C VAL A 150 -2.47 22.13 10.20
N HIS A 151 -3.48 22.86 9.71
CA HIS A 151 -3.76 22.94 8.28
C HIS A 151 -2.57 23.53 7.50
N LYS A 152 -2.06 24.70 7.93
CA LYS A 152 -0.94 25.35 7.26
C LYS A 152 0.30 24.45 7.22
N ASP A 153 0.70 23.89 8.35
CA ASP A 153 1.89 23.03 8.46
C ASP A 153 1.79 21.80 7.55
N PHE A 154 0.58 21.27 7.37
CA PHE A 154 0.34 20.15 6.46
C PHE A 154 0.39 20.59 5.00
N MET A 155 -0.23 21.71 4.65
CA MET A 155 -0.22 22.23 3.28
C MET A 155 1.19 22.61 2.83
N ASP A 156 2.00 23.21 3.70
CA ASP A 156 3.41 23.53 3.42
C ASP A 156 4.19 22.25 3.07
N LYS A 157 3.95 21.14 3.80
CA LYS A 157 4.55 19.83 3.49
C LYS A 157 4.07 19.26 2.14
N ILE A 158 2.77 19.36 1.84
CA ILE A 158 2.21 18.91 0.55
C ILE A 158 2.83 19.71 -0.60
N ASP A 159 2.94 21.03 -0.47
CA ASP A 159 3.47 21.88 -1.52
C ASP A 159 4.97 21.65 -1.73
N GLU A 160 5.72 21.34 -0.66
CA GLU A 160 7.12 20.94 -0.77
C GLU A 160 7.29 19.57 -1.45
N ALA A 161 6.46 18.60 -1.06
CA ALA A 161 6.46 17.27 -1.66
C ALA A 161 6.04 17.30 -3.14
N ALA A 162 5.08 18.15 -3.50
CA ALA A 162 4.62 18.33 -4.87
C ALA A 162 5.74 18.80 -5.81
N LYS A 163 6.68 19.62 -5.33
CA LYS A 163 7.87 20.03 -6.10
C LYS A 163 8.76 18.84 -6.48
N LYS A 164 8.70 17.77 -5.70
CA LYS A 164 9.44 16.51 -5.92
C LYS A 164 8.58 15.46 -6.63
N GLY A 165 7.32 15.77 -6.98
CA GLY A 165 6.38 14.83 -7.58
C GLY A 165 5.87 13.74 -6.64
N THR A 166 5.92 13.98 -5.30
CA THR A 166 5.50 13.03 -4.26
C THR A 166 4.35 13.61 -3.42
N GLY A 167 3.74 12.78 -2.59
CA GLY A 167 2.82 13.22 -1.53
C GLY A 167 3.54 13.46 -0.21
N ALA A 168 2.87 14.15 0.72
CA ALA A 168 3.31 14.31 2.10
C ALA A 168 2.41 13.50 3.03
N SER A 169 3.03 12.84 4.02
CA SER A 169 2.31 12.07 5.03
C SER A 169 2.59 12.61 6.43
N ILE A 170 1.57 12.56 7.28
CA ILE A 170 1.68 12.79 8.73
C ILE A 170 1.00 11.64 9.46
N GLU A 171 1.56 11.27 10.60
CA GLU A 171 0.97 10.30 11.50
C GLU A 171 0.41 11.00 12.73
N PHE A 172 -0.66 10.46 13.26
CA PHE A 172 -1.23 10.89 14.54
C PHE A 172 -1.94 9.71 15.21
N SER A 173 -2.12 9.82 16.52
CA SER A 173 -2.85 8.84 17.31
C SER A 173 -4.25 9.36 17.63
N THR A 174 -5.20 8.45 17.72
CA THR A 174 -6.57 8.71 18.14
C THR A 174 -7.08 7.53 18.94
N GLU A 175 -8.27 7.66 19.54
CA GLU A 175 -8.99 6.55 20.15
C GLU A 175 -10.28 6.27 19.39
N ILE A 176 -10.47 5.02 18.99
CA ILE A 176 -11.73 4.53 18.40
C ILE A 176 -12.25 3.43 19.32
N ASN A 177 -13.47 3.59 19.84
CA ASN A 177 -14.06 2.65 20.81
C ASN A 177 -13.20 2.41 22.07
N LYS A 178 -12.45 3.43 22.51
CA LYS A 178 -11.48 3.38 23.63
C LYS A 178 -10.22 2.55 23.34
N GLU A 179 -10.01 2.15 22.11
CA GLU A 179 -8.79 1.49 21.67
C GLU A 179 -7.88 2.52 20.98
N PRO A 180 -6.57 2.55 21.31
CA PRO A 180 -5.63 3.44 20.66
C PRO A 180 -5.42 3.00 19.20
N VAL A 181 -5.56 3.96 18.29
CA VAL A 181 -5.45 3.75 16.85
C VAL A 181 -4.42 4.72 16.27
N SER A 182 -3.50 4.20 15.48
CA SER A 182 -2.55 5.00 14.71
C SER A 182 -3.10 5.22 13.30
N MET A 183 -3.19 6.49 12.92
CA MET A 183 -3.71 6.91 11.63
C MET A 183 -2.61 7.61 10.83
N MET A 184 -2.59 7.39 9.53
CA MET A 184 -1.73 8.11 8.59
C MET A 184 -2.59 8.91 7.63
N VAL A 185 -2.34 10.21 7.57
CA VAL A 185 -2.92 11.12 6.57
C VAL A 185 -1.88 11.43 5.53
N THR A 186 -2.23 11.19 4.27
CA THR A 186 -1.38 11.53 3.13
C THR A 186 -2.09 12.52 2.22
N GLY A 187 -1.38 13.55 1.78
CA GLY A 187 -1.88 14.57 0.86
C GLY A 187 -1.09 14.62 -0.43
N PHE A 188 -1.79 14.77 -1.57
CA PHE A 188 -1.22 14.93 -2.90
C PHE A 188 -1.80 16.15 -3.59
N ARG A 189 -0.94 17.05 -4.09
CA ARG A 189 -1.36 18.18 -4.92
C ARG A 189 -1.55 17.75 -6.37
N MET A 190 -2.70 18.06 -6.96
CA MET A 190 -2.98 17.83 -8.37
C MET A 190 -2.52 19.01 -9.24
N LYS A 191 -2.38 18.78 -10.55
CA LYS A 191 -2.01 19.82 -11.52
C LYS A 191 -3.03 20.97 -11.59
N SER A 192 -4.30 20.71 -11.28
CA SER A 192 -5.37 21.74 -11.21
C SER A 192 -5.20 22.70 -10.03
N GLY A 193 -4.33 22.38 -9.07
CA GLY A 193 -4.24 23.07 -7.78
C GLY A 193 -5.12 22.49 -6.69
N ASP A 194 -6.05 21.60 -7.04
CA ASP A 194 -6.81 20.81 -6.08
C ASP A 194 -5.90 19.76 -5.43
N TRP A 195 -6.37 19.07 -4.40
CA TRP A 195 -5.57 18.06 -3.76
C TRP A 195 -6.40 16.91 -3.19
N ILE A 196 -5.75 15.77 -3.04
CA ILE A 196 -6.34 14.55 -2.52
C ILE A 196 -5.80 14.32 -1.11
N GLN A 197 -6.67 13.95 -0.21
CA GLN A 197 -6.35 13.46 1.13
C GLN A 197 -6.74 11.99 1.22
N THR A 198 -5.84 11.16 1.75
CA THR A 198 -6.18 9.81 2.20
C THR A 198 -5.93 9.68 3.70
N VAL A 199 -6.74 8.86 4.36
CA VAL A 199 -6.65 8.57 5.80
C VAL A 199 -6.68 7.06 5.97
N SER A 200 -5.61 6.49 6.49
CA SER A 200 -5.44 5.04 6.65
C SER A 200 -5.19 4.68 8.10
N ASN A 201 -5.81 3.60 8.57
CA ASN A 201 -5.47 2.99 9.85
C ASN A 201 -4.19 2.16 9.69
N VAL A 202 -3.13 2.56 10.38
CA VAL A 202 -1.82 1.89 10.34
C VAL A 202 -1.46 1.21 11.65
N THR A 203 -2.44 1.01 12.54
CA THR A 203 -2.25 0.44 13.88
C THR A 203 -1.55 -0.91 13.85
N GLU A 204 -2.01 -1.83 12.99
CA GLU A 204 -1.41 -3.16 12.89
C GLU A 204 0.01 -3.11 12.32
N LEU A 205 0.25 -2.22 11.37
CA LEU A 205 1.60 -2.00 10.84
C LEU A 205 2.54 -1.50 11.93
N LYS A 206 2.09 -0.49 12.70
CA LYS A 206 2.86 0.07 13.82
C LYS A 206 3.13 -0.96 14.93
N LYS A 207 2.12 -1.74 15.32
CA LYS A 207 2.32 -2.81 16.30
C LYS A 207 3.40 -3.80 15.86
N ARG A 208 3.39 -4.19 14.57
CA ARG A 208 4.41 -5.09 14.01
C ARG A 208 5.79 -4.45 13.97
N GLU A 209 5.88 -3.18 13.57
CA GLU A 209 7.14 -2.43 13.61
C GLU A 209 7.71 -2.34 15.03
N ASP A 210 6.87 -2.01 16.02
CA ASP A 210 7.27 -1.93 17.42
C ASP A 210 7.67 -3.30 18.00
N GLU A 211 6.96 -4.36 17.62
CA GLU A 211 7.31 -5.72 18.01
C GLU A 211 8.66 -6.15 17.44
N LEU A 212 8.88 -5.94 16.15
CA LEU A 212 10.17 -6.19 15.51
C LEU A 212 11.28 -5.38 16.15
N LYS A 213 11.04 -4.10 16.44
CA LYS A 213 12.01 -3.22 17.12
C LYS A 213 12.37 -3.78 18.51
N ARG A 214 11.36 -4.21 19.31
CA ARG A 214 11.62 -4.83 20.62
C ARG A 214 12.47 -6.10 20.51
N ILE A 215 12.21 -6.93 19.48
CA ILE A 215 13.01 -8.13 19.21
C ILE A 215 14.46 -7.74 18.88
N TYR A 216 14.66 -6.78 17.99
CA TYR A 216 16.00 -6.29 17.63
C TYR A 216 16.72 -5.67 18.84
N ASP A 217 16.06 -4.80 19.61
CA ASP A 217 16.60 -4.19 20.81
C ASP A 217 16.97 -5.28 21.84
N GLY A 218 16.12 -6.33 21.99
CA GLY A 218 16.39 -7.48 22.85
C GLY A 218 17.65 -8.24 22.42
N ILE A 219 17.81 -8.52 21.12
CA ILE A 219 18.99 -9.22 20.60
C ILE A 219 20.25 -8.33 20.74
N ASP A 220 20.10 -7.00 20.59
CA ASP A 220 21.23 -6.06 20.69
C ASP A 220 21.83 -5.95 22.09
N VAL A 221 21.05 -6.23 23.14
CA VAL A 221 21.53 -6.23 24.53
C VAL A 221 21.96 -7.62 25.05
N MET A 222 21.84 -8.67 24.23
CA MET A 222 22.34 -9.99 24.60
C MET A 222 23.88 -10.01 24.63
N ASN A 223 24.42 -10.70 25.62
CA ASN A 223 25.88 -10.88 25.74
C ASN A 223 26.44 -11.90 24.72
N ASN A 224 25.60 -12.56 23.96
CA ASN A 224 26.02 -13.46 22.89
C ASN A 224 26.09 -12.70 21.58
N ALA A 225 27.26 -12.69 20.97
CA ALA A 225 27.45 -12.14 19.65
C ALA A 225 26.56 -12.88 18.63
N THR A 226 25.69 -12.15 17.93
CA THR A 226 24.70 -12.73 17.02
C THR A 226 24.77 -12.04 15.66
N ILE A 227 24.88 -12.84 14.59
CA ILE A 227 24.87 -12.38 13.20
C ILE A 227 23.78 -13.16 12.46
N LEU A 228 22.89 -12.44 11.77
CA LEU A 228 21.97 -12.98 10.79
C LEU A 228 22.54 -12.73 9.38
N TRP A 229 22.71 -13.80 8.64
CA TRP A 229 23.12 -13.79 7.26
C TRP A 229 21.92 -14.01 6.33
N ASP A 230 21.81 -13.25 5.26
CA ASP A 230 20.79 -13.50 4.24
C ASP A 230 21.17 -14.71 3.34
N ALA A 231 20.25 -15.11 2.46
CA ALA A 231 20.45 -16.21 1.53
C ALA A 231 21.61 -15.98 0.54
N ASN A 232 22.10 -14.74 0.41
CA ASN A 232 23.24 -14.36 -0.44
C ASN A 232 24.55 -14.18 0.36
N ASP A 233 24.62 -14.73 1.57
CA ASP A 233 25.78 -14.64 2.47
C ASP A 233 26.17 -13.18 2.84
N ARG A 234 25.17 -12.29 2.92
CA ARG A 234 25.38 -10.92 3.41
C ARG A 234 24.79 -10.74 4.80
N VAL A 235 25.45 -9.93 5.61
CA VAL A 235 24.95 -9.57 6.93
C VAL A 235 23.62 -8.81 6.77
N ALA A 236 22.53 -9.45 7.20
CA ALA A 236 21.20 -8.83 7.30
C ALA A 236 21.04 -8.12 8.65
N PHE A 237 21.66 -8.65 9.72
CA PHE A 237 21.67 -8.05 11.05
C PHE A 237 22.91 -8.54 11.82
N CYS A 238 23.46 -7.68 12.67
CA CYS A 238 24.46 -8.06 13.69
C CYS A 238 24.27 -7.19 14.94
N ASN A 239 24.32 -7.80 16.13
CA ASN A 239 24.25 -7.04 17.38
C ASN A 239 25.62 -6.44 17.74
N LYS A 240 25.63 -5.56 18.77
CA LYS A 240 26.84 -4.86 19.21
C LYS A 240 27.95 -5.84 19.61
N GLU A 241 27.60 -6.91 20.33
CA GLU A 241 28.56 -7.92 20.73
C GLU A 241 29.21 -8.62 19.53
N ALA A 242 28.46 -8.92 18.48
CA ALA A 242 29.01 -9.49 17.26
C ALA A 242 30.00 -8.54 16.57
N ILE A 243 29.75 -7.24 16.60
CA ILE A 243 30.68 -6.24 16.05
C ILE A 243 31.99 -6.25 16.84
N GLU A 244 31.91 -6.29 18.18
CA GLU A 244 33.12 -6.30 19.02
C GLU A 244 33.90 -7.62 18.85
N VAL A 245 33.23 -8.77 18.84
CA VAL A 245 33.89 -10.09 18.59
C VAL A 245 34.59 -10.09 17.21
N GLN A 246 33.94 -9.55 16.18
CA GLN A 246 34.58 -9.51 14.86
C GLN A 246 35.77 -8.54 14.80
N LYS A 247 35.76 -7.46 15.59
CA LYS A 247 36.91 -6.57 15.74
C LYS A 247 38.10 -7.29 16.41
N GLU A 248 37.86 -8.16 17.40
CA GLU A 248 38.92 -8.98 17.98
C GLU A 248 39.59 -9.88 16.94
N PHE A 249 38.84 -10.35 15.95
CA PHE A 249 39.36 -11.11 14.80
C PHE A 249 40.00 -10.22 13.71
N GLY A 250 40.00 -8.91 13.89
CA GLY A 250 40.55 -7.92 12.93
C GLY A 250 39.59 -7.56 11.80
N PHE A 251 38.26 -7.70 12.00
CA PHE A 251 37.25 -7.40 10.98
C PHE A 251 36.32 -6.28 11.38
N ASN A 252 35.93 -5.43 10.41
CA ASN A 252 34.80 -4.54 10.53
C ASN A 252 33.60 -5.19 9.83
N ILE A 253 32.57 -5.50 10.63
CA ILE A 253 31.33 -6.08 10.14
C ILE A 253 30.19 -5.05 10.22
N GLY A 254 29.31 -5.06 9.24
CA GLY A 254 28.11 -4.24 9.20
C GLY A 254 27.09 -4.82 8.21
N ILE A 255 25.89 -4.26 8.20
CA ILE A 255 24.82 -4.68 7.27
C ILE A 255 25.35 -4.64 5.83
N GLY A 256 25.10 -5.71 5.05
CA GLY A 256 25.53 -5.87 3.67
C GLY A 256 26.96 -6.43 3.50
N THR A 257 27.75 -6.54 4.57
CA THR A 257 29.09 -7.19 4.51
C THR A 257 28.95 -8.64 4.03
N HIS A 258 29.71 -9.01 3.00
CA HIS A 258 29.65 -10.37 2.45
C HIS A 258 30.54 -11.32 3.25
N ARG A 259 30.04 -12.50 3.60
CA ARG A 259 30.76 -13.52 4.39
C ARG A 259 32.08 -13.93 3.78
N LEU A 260 32.17 -13.97 2.45
CA LEU A 260 33.40 -14.25 1.75
C LEU A 260 34.54 -13.30 2.15
N GLU A 261 34.25 -12.01 2.34
CA GLU A 261 35.25 -11.02 2.75
C GLU A 261 35.82 -11.33 4.15
N LEU A 262 34.90 -11.71 5.07
CA LEU A 262 35.31 -12.11 6.43
C LEU A 262 36.13 -13.39 6.40
N LEU A 263 35.75 -14.39 5.61
CA LEU A 263 36.50 -15.64 5.47
C LEU A 263 37.91 -15.42 4.87
N LYS A 264 38.01 -14.57 3.84
CA LYS A 264 39.34 -14.21 3.25
C LYS A 264 40.24 -13.54 4.27
N ASN A 265 39.66 -12.62 5.07
CA ASN A 265 40.43 -11.98 6.14
C ASN A 265 40.76 -12.97 7.27
N ALA A 266 39.87 -13.89 7.61
CA ALA A 266 40.12 -14.92 8.65
C ALA A 266 41.29 -15.83 8.27
N VAL A 267 41.36 -16.24 7.01
CA VAL A 267 42.52 -17.03 6.48
C VAL A 267 43.77 -16.17 6.50
N LYS A 268 43.74 -14.94 6.02
CA LYS A 268 44.89 -14.03 5.99
C LYS A 268 45.45 -13.75 7.40
N ASN A 269 44.61 -13.66 8.40
CA ASN A 269 44.99 -13.39 9.80
C ASN A 269 45.24 -14.67 10.60
N SER A 270 45.27 -15.85 9.95
CA SER A 270 45.46 -17.16 10.59
C SER A 270 44.44 -17.50 11.68
N VAL A 271 43.26 -16.92 11.59
CA VAL A 271 42.09 -17.23 12.44
C VAL A 271 41.38 -18.48 11.94
N LEU A 272 41.35 -18.68 10.62
CA LEU A 272 40.80 -19.85 9.95
C LEU A 272 41.91 -20.51 9.13
N ASN A 273 42.21 -21.77 9.41
CA ASN A 273 43.17 -22.57 8.64
C ASN A 273 42.40 -23.50 7.71
N LEU A 274 42.56 -23.31 6.41
CA LEU A 274 42.03 -24.21 5.38
C LEU A 274 43.09 -25.22 4.91
N PRO A 275 42.68 -26.43 4.48
CA PRO A 275 43.59 -27.35 3.80
C PRO A 275 44.20 -26.66 2.57
N PRO A 276 45.47 -26.97 2.22
CA PRO A 276 46.16 -26.28 1.10
C PRO A 276 45.44 -26.38 -0.24
N GLU A 277 44.61 -27.38 -0.42
CA GLU A 277 43.88 -27.71 -1.65
C GLU A 277 42.47 -27.03 -1.68
N GLN A 278 42.03 -26.37 -0.59
CA GLN A 278 40.67 -25.80 -0.47
C GLN A 278 40.71 -24.28 -0.59
N SER A 279 39.99 -23.74 -1.58
CA SER A 279 39.79 -22.31 -1.70
C SER A 279 38.76 -21.76 -0.66
N VAL A 280 38.82 -20.45 -0.39
CA VAL A 280 37.86 -19.80 0.52
C VAL A 280 36.44 -19.84 -0.05
N GLU A 281 36.31 -19.75 -1.35
CA GLU A 281 35.04 -19.85 -2.08
C GLU A 281 34.43 -21.25 -1.92
N GLU A 282 35.21 -22.31 -2.08
CA GLU A 282 34.74 -23.68 -1.86
C GLU A 282 34.35 -23.93 -0.40
N TYR A 283 35.11 -23.39 0.55
CA TYR A 283 34.78 -23.47 1.97
C TYR A 283 33.45 -22.73 2.27
N LEU A 284 33.23 -21.58 1.66
CA LEU A 284 31.98 -20.83 1.79
C LEU A 284 30.76 -21.70 1.41
N GLU A 285 30.82 -22.32 0.23
CA GLU A 285 29.74 -23.17 -0.31
C GLU A 285 29.51 -24.42 0.55
N ILE A 286 30.59 -25.14 0.89
CA ILE A 286 30.53 -26.37 1.70
C ILE A 286 29.97 -26.06 3.08
N SER A 287 30.45 -25.00 3.73
CA SER A 287 30.00 -24.62 5.08
C SER A 287 28.53 -24.17 5.05
N LYS A 288 28.09 -23.41 4.07
CA LYS A 288 26.70 -23.01 3.91
C LYS A 288 25.79 -24.23 3.73
N LYS A 289 26.17 -25.17 2.86
CA LYS A 289 25.42 -26.41 2.68
C LYS A 289 25.31 -27.17 3.99
N SER A 290 26.40 -27.28 4.74
CA SER A 290 26.40 -27.94 6.06
C SER A 290 25.46 -27.27 7.06
N PHE A 291 25.38 -25.92 7.08
CA PHE A 291 24.45 -25.19 7.96
C PHE A 291 22.99 -25.47 7.63
N MET A 292 22.67 -25.64 6.35
CA MET A 292 21.30 -25.90 5.90
C MET A 292 20.89 -27.36 6.13
N GLU A 293 21.80 -28.31 6.01
CA GLU A 293 21.52 -29.75 6.09
C GLU A 293 21.59 -30.31 7.51
N THR A 294 22.35 -29.64 8.41
CA THR A 294 22.57 -30.16 9.78
C THR A 294 21.44 -29.72 10.71
N LYS A 295 20.61 -30.67 11.12
CA LYS A 295 19.56 -30.43 12.10
C LYS A 295 20.17 -30.03 13.46
N GLY A 296 19.84 -28.81 13.93
CA GLY A 296 20.41 -28.25 15.16
C GLY A 296 21.64 -27.37 14.98
N GLY A 297 22.12 -27.25 13.72
CA GLY A 297 23.23 -26.36 13.36
C GLY A 297 24.61 -27.00 13.44
N VAL A 298 25.61 -26.23 13.06
CA VAL A 298 27.05 -26.62 13.06
C VAL A 298 27.76 -25.79 14.11
N THR A 299 28.51 -26.47 14.98
CA THR A 299 29.30 -25.83 16.04
C THR A 299 30.77 -25.96 15.73
N ILE A 300 31.50 -24.84 15.78
CA ILE A 300 32.94 -24.77 15.54
C ILE A 300 33.58 -24.00 16.69
N GLU A 301 34.66 -24.51 17.22
CA GLU A 301 35.50 -23.81 18.21
C GLU A 301 36.52 -22.93 17.49
N VAL A 302 36.57 -21.63 17.83
CA VAL A 302 37.48 -20.64 17.26
C VAL A 302 38.14 -19.87 18.40
N GLY A 303 39.35 -20.26 18.79
CA GLY A 303 40.06 -19.67 19.95
C GLY A 303 39.30 -19.81 21.25
N LYS A 304 38.92 -18.70 21.87
CA LYS A 304 38.10 -18.65 23.09
C LYS A 304 36.60 -18.69 22.84
N TRP A 305 36.19 -18.79 21.56
CA TRP A 305 34.79 -18.71 21.17
C TRP A 305 34.27 -20.05 20.66
N ILE A 306 33.01 -20.34 20.95
CA ILE A 306 32.22 -21.33 20.22
C ILE A 306 31.31 -20.59 19.25
N ALA A 307 31.49 -20.82 17.97
CA ALA A 307 30.59 -20.36 16.91
C ALA A 307 29.56 -21.46 16.62
N ASN A 308 28.28 -21.16 16.80
CA ASN A 308 27.17 -22.02 16.40
C ASN A 308 26.41 -21.37 15.23
N THR A 309 26.18 -22.12 14.14
CA THR A 309 25.52 -21.63 12.95
C THR A 309 24.35 -22.52 12.59
N VAL A 310 23.15 -21.96 12.48
CA VAL A 310 21.89 -22.67 12.18
C VAL A 310 21.27 -22.10 10.91
N GLY A 311 21.02 -22.96 9.92
CA GLY A 311 20.31 -22.59 8.69
C GLY A 311 18.81 -22.41 8.93
N LEU A 312 18.19 -21.47 8.21
CA LEU A 312 16.77 -21.17 8.21
C LEU A 312 16.11 -21.62 6.91
N VAL A 313 14.78 -21.74 6.92
CA VAL A 313 13.99 -22.29 5.81
C VAL A 313 14.12 -21.49 4.50
N ASP A 314 14.34 -20.18 4.61
CA ASP A 314 14.49 -19.26 3.48
C ASP A 314 15.91 -19.20 2.87
N GLY A 315 16.83 -20.04 3.37
CA GLY A 315 18.22 -20.07 2.95
C GLY A 315 19.12 -19.05 3.67
N SER A 316 18.59 -18.27 4.60
CA SER A 316 19.34 -17.45 5.53
C SER A 316 19.86 -18.32 6.69
N TYR A 317 20.76 -17.78 7.54
CA TYR A 317 21.27 -18.50 8.70
C TYR A 317 21.70 -17.56 9.81
N ILE A 318 21.56 -18.04 11.06
CA ILE A 318 22.00 -17.34 12.25
C ILE A 318 23.30 -17.93 12.73
N GLN A 319 24.25 -17.08 13.06
CA GLN A 319 25.53 -17.44 13.67
C GLN A 319 25.66 -16.73 15.02
N THR A 320 25.96 -17.50 16.07
CA THR A 320 26.20 -16.98 17.41
C THR A 320 27.60 -17.35 17.88
N PHE A 321 28.21 -16.44 18.65
CA PHE A 321 29.51 -16.70 19.29
C PHE A 321 29.34 -16.61 20.80
N THR A 322 29.82 -17.63 21.49
CA THR A 322 29.79 -17.73 22.96
C THR A 322 31.22 -17.81 23.49
N ASP A 323 31.59 -16.92 24.42
CA ASP A 323 32.89 -16.95 25.07
C ASP A 323 32.94 -18.15 26.04
N ILE A 324 33.95 -19.00 25.89
CA ILE A 324 34.16 -20.21 26.72
C ILE A 324 35.43 -20.10 27.59
N SER A 325 35.97 -18.91 27.77
CA SER A 325 37.20 -18.69 28.58
C SER A 325 37.07 -19.24 29.99
N GLU A 326 35.96 -18.91 30.69
CA GLU A 326 35.73 -19.41 32.06
C GLU A 326 35.59 -20.94 32.11
N ILE A 327 34.99 -21.53 31.08
CA ILE A 327 34.82 -23.00 31.02
C ILE A 327 36.20 -23.65 30.85
N LYS A 328 37.05 -23.09 29.97
CA LYS A 328 38.41 -23.59 29.75
C LYS A 328 39.30 -23.42 31.00
N GLU A 329 39.20 -22.28 31.67
CA GLU A 329 39.94 -22.04 32.92
C GLU A 329 39.57 -23.07 34.00
N LYS A 330 38.26 -23.31 34.23
CA LYS A 330 37.78 -24.30 35.17
C LYS A 330 38.21 -25.72 34.80
N GLN A 331 38.24 -26.05 33.52
CA GLN A 331 38.67 -27.34 33.03
C GLN A 331 40.14 -27.58 33.32
N ILE A 332 41.01 -26.58 33.01
CA ILE A 332 42.43 -26.62 33.31
C ILE A 332 42.69 -26.73 34.82
N GLU A 333 41.92 -26.04 35.65
CA GLU A 333 42.01 -26.12 37.11
C GLU A 333 41.66 -27.52 37.61
N LEU A 334 40.57 -28.11 37.09
CA LEU A 334 40.18 -29.48 37.41
C LEU A 334 41.24 -30.52 37.03
N GLU A 335 41.84 -30.35 35.84
CA GLU A 335 42.94 -31.25 35.40
C GLU A 335 44.22 -31.10 36.25
N ARG A 336 44.46 -29.91 36.84
CA ARG A 336 45.57 -29.70 37.79
C ARG A 336 45.34 -30.31 39.18
N LEU A 337 44.06 -30.52 39.52
CA LEU A 337 43.68 -31.10 40.84
C LEU A 337 43.49 -32.61 40.78
N SER A 338 43.49 -33.22 39.60
CA SER A 338 43.39 -34.68 39.39
C SER A 338 44.78 -35.29 39.21
#